data_d87bc4aac1d796101a88bfedaef52f0d
#
_entry.id   d87bc4aac1d796101a88bfedaef52f0d
#
_cell.length_a   1.000
_cell.length_b   1.000
_cell.length_c   1.000
_cell.angle_alpha   90.00
_cell.angle_beta   90.00
_cell.angle_gamma   90.00
#
_symmetry.space_group_name_H-M   'P 1'
#
loop_
_entity.id
_entity.type
_entity.pdbx_description
1 polymer ?
#
loop_
_entity_poly.entity_id
_entity_poly.type
_entity_poly.pdbx_seq_one_letter_code
_entity_poly.pdbx_strand_id
1 'polypeptide(L)'
;MAGPGLVPELDVSDLARSLEFYVGLLGFAILYERPEERFAYLTLDRAHLMLEEAAGPGRRFRTAPLEPPYGRGANFMIKVADASALCARVEAAGFVPYLRLEERWYRRDRVENGYRQFGVADPDGYLLRFLTYLGDRPV
;
A
#
# COMPACT_ATOMS: atom_id res chain seq x y z
N MET A 1 15.03 0.04 -19.34
CA MET A 1 14.40 1.14 -18.59
C MET A 1 14.67 0.97 -17.10
N ALA A 2 15.09 2.02 -16.46
CA ALA A 2 15.30 1.98 -15.02
C ALA A 2 13.97 2.18 -14.31
N GLY A 3 13.60 1.27 -13.46
CA GLY A 3 12.49 1.38 -12.54
C GLY A 3 12.99 1.47 -11.10
N PRO A 4 12.12 1.39 -10.11
CA PRO A 4 12.52 1.35 -8.71
C PRO A 4 13.33 0.08 -8.41
N GLY A 5 14.29 0.19 -7.49
CA GLY A 5 15.13 -0.95 -7.10
C GLY A 5 14.42 -2.00 -6.25
N LEU A 6 13.24 -1.67 -5.72
CA LEU A 6 12.44 -2.57 -4.90
C LEU A 6 10.98 -2.46 -5.31
N VAL A 7 10.34 -3.59 -5.62
CA VAL A 7 8.92 -3.64 -5.91
C VAL A 7 8.31 -4.81 -5.14
N PRO A 8 7.47 -4.55 -4.15
CA PRO A 8 6.74 -5.62 -3.47
C PRO A 8 5.76 -6.30 -4.42
N GLU A 9 5.66 -7.62 -4.31
CA GLU A 9 4.64 -8.39 -5.00
C GLU A 9 3.76 -9.07 -3.95
N LEU A 10 2.47 -8.80 -4.00
CA LEU A 10 1.51 -9.29 -3.02
C LEU A 10 0.60 -10.34 -3.67
N ASP A 11 0.53 -11.52 -3.06
CA ASP A 11 -0.50 -12.48 -3.41
C ASP A 11 -1.83 -11.99 -2.83
N VAL A 12 -2.87 -11.93 -3.66
CA VAL A 12 -4.21 -11.50 -3.24
C VAL A 12 -5.21 -12.63 -3.46
N SER A 13 -6.28 -12.64 -2.68
CA SER A 13 -7.29 -13.70 -2.78
C SER A 13 -8.22 -13.51 -3.99
N ASP A 14 -8.46 -12.26 -4.37
CA ASP A 14 -9.36 -11.88 -5.46
C ASP A 14 -8.83 -10.61 -6.11
N LEU A 15 -8.25 -10.72 -7.30
CA LEU A 15 -7.61 -9.57 -7.95
C LEU A 15 -8.62 -8.46 -8.27
N ALA A 16 -9.82 -8.81 -8.71
CA ALA A 16 -10.84 -7.79 -9.04
C ALA A 16 -11.18 -6.96 -7.81
N ARG A 17 -11.37 -7.59 -6.66
CA ARG A 17 -11.64 -6.90 -5.40
C ARG A 17 -10.46 -6.04 -4.97
N SER A 18 -9.25 -6.55 -5.10
CA SER A 18 -8.04 -5.79 -4.77
C SER A 18 -7.90 -4.57 -5.69
N LEU A 19 -8.18 -4.70 -6.98
CA LEU A 19 -8.11 -3.57 -7.91
C LEU A 19 -9.17 -2.50 -7.61
N GLU A 20 -10.37 -2.90 -7.17
CA GLU A 20 -11.36 -1.91 -6.71
C GLU A 20 -10.81 -1.09 -5.53
N PHE A 21 -10.11 -1.74 -4.62
CA PHE A 21 -9.51 -1.07 -3.47
C PHE A 21 -8.33 -0.20 -3.87
N TYR A 22 -7.33 -0.77 -4.54
CA TYR A 22 -6.10 -0.03 -4.86
C TYR A 22 -6.32 1.02 -5.95
N VAL A 23 -7.00 0.69 -7.02
CA VAL A 23 -7.23 1.61 -8.13
C VAL A 23 -8.47 2.47 -7.90
N GLY A 24 -9.59 1.84 -7.57
CA GLY A 24 -10.85 2.55 -7.42
C GLY A 24 -10.90 3.47 -6.21
N LEU A 25 -10.34 3.04 -5.08
CA LEU A 25 -10.40 3.81 -3.84
C LEU A 25 -9.12 4.58 -3.55
N LEU A 26 -7.97 3.92 -3.58
CA LEU A 26 -6.70 4.55 -3.18
C LEU A 26 -6.07 5.41 -4.27
N GLY A 27 -6.46 5.22 -5.53
CA GLY A 27 -5.96 6.05 -6.62
C GLY A 27 -4.71 5.54 -7.30
N PHE A 28 -4.33 4.28 -7.11
CA PHE A 28 -3.25 3.67 -7.89
C PHE A 28 -3.65 3.61 -9.36
N ALA A 29 -2.66 3.69 -10.24
CA ALA A 29 -2.83 3.46 -11.66
C ALA A 29 -2.28 2.09 -12.03
N ILE A 30 -2.89 1.43 -13.00
CA ILE A 30 -2.34 0.22 -13.59
C ILE A 30 -1.29 0.64 -14.61
N LEU A 31 -0.01 0.34 -14.34
CA LEU A 31 1.06 0.61 -15.29
C LEU A 31 1.02 -0.40 -16.43
N TYR A 32 0.85 -1.67 -16.10
CA TYR A 32 0.57 -2.74 -17.05
C TYR A 32 -0.05 -3.92 -16.30
N GLU A 33 -0.66 -4.84 -17.04
CA GLU A 33 -1.28 -6.02 -16.46
C GLU A 33 -1.16 -7.22 -17.39
N ARG A 34 -1.33 -8.40 -16.81
CA ARG A 34 -1.45 -9.66 -17.55
C ARG A 34 -2.72 -10.34 -17.05
N PRO A 35 -3.90 -10.05 -17.65
CA PRO A 35 -5.17 -10.64 -17.22
C PRO A 35 -5.16 -12.17 -17.26
N GLU A 36 -4.46 -12.76 -18.24
CA GLU A 36 -4.31 -14.21 -18.38
C GLU A 36 -3.60 -14.87 -17.19
N GLU A 37 -2.78 -14.10 -16.48
CA GLU A 37 -2.09 -14.56 -15.27
C GLU A 37 -2.73 -14.01 -13.98
N ARG A 38 -3.78 -13.21 -14.10
CA ARG A 38 -4.42 -12.49 -12.98
C ARG A 38 -3.40 -11.65 -12.20
N PHE A 39 -2.67 -10.85 -12.95
CA PHE A 39 -1.56 -10.04 -12.46
C PHE A 39 -1.74 -8.58 -12.89
N ALA A 40 -1.39 -7.64 -11.99
CA ALA A 40 -1.37 -6.21 -12.27
C ALA A 40 -0.17 -5.56 -11.60
N TYR A 41 0.46 -4.64 -12.33
CA TYR A 41 1.53 -3.79 -11.82
C TYR A 41 0.96 -2.38 -11.60
N LEU A 42 1.00 -1.91 -10.36
CA LEU A 42 0.37 -0.66 -9.94
C LEU A 42 1.38 0.39 -9.53
N THR A 43 1.02 1.65 -9.76
CA THR A 43 1.83 2.79 -9.32
C THR A 43 0.96 3.84 -8.64
N LEU A 44 1.52 4.49 -7.62
CA LEU A 44 0.95 5.69 -7.01
C LEU A 44 2.12 6.62 -6.71
N ASP A 45 2.21 7.74 -7.44
CA ASP A 45 3.40 8.60 -7.42
C ASP A 45 4.66 7.77 -7.68
N ARG A 46 5.59 7.68 -6.72
CA ARG A 46 6.81 6.89 -6.87
C ARG A 46 6.71 5.49 -6.23
N ALA A 47 5.55 5.16 -5.67
CA ALA A 47 5.32 3.82 -5.14
C ALA A 47 4.95 2.86 -6.26
N HIS A 48 5.56 1.69 -6.27
CA HIS A 48 5.31 0.62 -7.22
C HIS A 48 4.94 -0.65 -6.45
N LEU A 49 3.97 -1.38 -6.95
CA LEU A 49 3.41 -2.53 -6.27
C LEU A 49 2.85 -3.51 -7.29
N MET A 50 3.13 -4.79 -7.12
CA MET A 50 2.54 -5.84 -7.95
C MET A 50 1.49 -6.62 -7.17
N LEU A 51 0.40 -6.94 -7.83
CA LEU A 51 -0.65 -7.81 -7.29
C LEU A 51 -0.80 -9.03 -8.20
N GLU A 52 -0.91 -10.20 -7.60
CA GLU A 52 -1.15 -11.44 -8.33
C GLU A 52 -2.14 -12.29 -7.56
N GLU A 53 -3.16 -12.81 -8.25
CA GLU A 53 -4.16 -13.63 -7.58
C GLU A 53 -3.55 -14.98 -7.16
N ALA A 54 -3.73 -15.32 -5.90
CA ALA A 54 -3.07 -16.45 -5.27
C ALA A 54 -3.38 -17.78 -5.97
N ALA A 55 -4.60 -17.95 -6.47
CA ALA A 55 -5.05 -19.15 -7.18
C ALA A 55 -4.84 -19.07 -8.69
N GLY A 56 -4.25 -18.00 -9.20
CA GLY A 56 -4.03 -17.82 -10.63
C GLY A 56 -2.92 -18.73 -11.18
N PRO A 57 -2.75 -18.75 -12.52
CA PRO A 57 -1.81 -19.67 -13.17
C PRO A 57 -0.36 -19.19 -13.16
N GLY A 58 -0.07 -17.97 -12.72
CA GLY A 58 1.26 -17.41 -12.72
C GLY A 58 2.20 -18.08 -11.72
N ARG A 59 3.48 -17.73 -11.80
CA ARG A 59 4.50 -18.25 -10.90
C ARG A 59 4.36 -17.66 -9.50
N ARG A 60 4.56 -18.49 -8.47
CA ARG A 60 4.42 -18.09 -7.07
C ARG A 60 5.72 -18.20 -6.30
N PHE A 61 5.91 -17.29 -5.36
CA PHE A 61 7.05 -17.27 -4.44
C PHE A 61 6.49 -17.16 -3.02
N ARG A 62 6.37 -18.27 -2.33
CA ARG A 62 5.83 -18.33 -0.97
C ARG A 62 6.74 -19.13 -0.07
N THR A 63 6.92 -18.65 1.14
CA THR A 63 7.71 -19.34 2.15
C THR A 63 6.84 -20.27 3.00
N ALA A 64 5.52 -20.05 3.01
CA ALA A 64 4.55 -20.85 3.76
C ALA A 64 3.15 -20.65 3.17
N PRO A 65 2.16 -21.47 3.56
CA PRO A 65 0.78 -21.26 3.17
C PRO A 65 0.27 -19.88 3.57
N LEU A 66 -0.61 -19.29 2.75
CA LEU A 66 -1.21 -18.01 3.05
C LEU A 66 -2.34 -18.17 4.07
N GLU A 67 -2.32 -17.30 5.09
CA GLU A 67 -3.35 -17.25 6.13
C GLU A 67 -3.75 -15.79 6.38
N PRO A 68 -5.05 -15.47 6.42
CA PRO A 68 -5.49 -14.12 6.78
C PRO A 68 -5.12 -13.75 8.21
N PRO A 69 -4.75 -12.51 8.52
CA PRO A 69 -4.43 -11.45 7.57
C PRO A 69 -3.11 -11.71 6.86
N TYR A 70 -3.06 -11.47 5.56
CA TYR A 70 -1.84 -11.65 4.78
C TYR A 70 -0.79 -10.59 5.13
N GLY A 71 0.49 -10.93 4.94
CA GLY A 71 1.59 -10.01 5.13
C GLY A 71 1.92 -9.70 6.59
N ARG A 72 1.66 -10.63 7.49
CA ARG A 72 1.92 -10.46 8.93
C ARG A 72 3.36 -10.07 9.20
N GLY A 73 3.53 -9.00 9.99
CA GLY A 73 4.86 -8.49 10.34
C GLY A 73 5.43 -7.50 9.35
N ALA A 74 4.79 -7.27 8.20
CA ALA A 74 5.19 -6.27 7.22
C ALA A 74 4.16 -5.15 7.15
N ASN A 75 4.65 -3.93 6.85
CA ASN A 75 3.78 -2.83 6.46
C ASN A 75 4.51 -2.02 5.39
N PHE A 76 3.75 -1.33 4.56
CA PHE A 76 4.31 -0.57 3.45
C PHE A 76 4.09 0.92 3.68
N MET A 77 5.18 1.68 3.70
CA MET A 77 5.15 3.13 3.83
C MET A 77 5.03 3.74 2.43
N ILE A 78 3.92 4.42 2.19
CA ILE A 78 3.60 5.01 0.89
C ILE A 78 3.44 6.52 1.07
N LYS A 79 4.32 7.29 0.45
CA LYS A 79 4.25 8.75 0.50
C LYS A 79 3.22 9.25 -0.50
N VAL A 80 2.31 10.11 -0.04
CA VAL A 80 1.25 10.71 -0.86
C VAL A 80 1.18 12.21 -0.65
N ALA A 81 0.58 12.92 -1.60
CA ALA A 81 0.48 14.37 -1.52
C ALA A 81 -0.44 14.83 -0.38
N ASP A 82 -1.54 14.13 -0.14
CA ASP A 82 -2.54 14.51 0.87
C ASP A 82 -3.12 13.29 1.57
N ALA A 83 -2.46 12.86 2.65
CA ALA A 83 -2.91 11.72 3.45
C ALA A 83 -4.26 11.98 4.12
N SER A 84 -4.54 13.24 4.49
CA SER A 84 -5.82 13.59 5.13
C SER A 84 -7.00 13.35 4.20
N ALA A 85 -6.89 13.80 2.95
CA ALA A 85 -7.94 13.61 1.95
C ALA A 85 -8.12 12.12 1.63
N LEU A 86 -7.02 11.38 1.52
CA LEU A 86 -7.09 9.94 1.26
C LEU A 86 -7.74 9.20 2.43
N CYS A 87 -7.39 9.55 3.67
CA CYS A 87 -8.01 8.96 4.86
C CYS A 87 -9.52 9.19 4.88
N ALA A 88 -9.96 10.42 4.60
CA ALA A 88 -11.38 10.75 4.53
C ALA A 88 -12.11 9.93 3.47
N ARG A 89 -11.48 9.72 2.32
CA ARG A 89 -12.04 8.92 1.23
C ARG A 89 -12.16 7.44 1.61
N VAL A 90 -11.15 6.91 2.28
CA VAL A 90 -11.14 5.53 2.78
C VAL A 90 -12.24 5.31 3.82
N GLU A 91 -12.37 6.24 4.77
CA GLU A 91 -13.41 6.17 5.79
C GLU A 91 -14.82 6.31 5.19
N ALA A 92 -15.00 7.20 4.21
CA ALA A 92 -16.28 7.36 3.52
C ALA A 92 -16.71 6.10 2.77
N ALA A 93 -15.76 5.28 2.35
CA ALA A 93 -16.03 4.00 1.69
C ALA A 93 -16.32 2.87 2.69
N GLY A 94 -16.31 3.14 3.98
CA GLY A 94 -16.64 2.17 5.02
C GLY A 94 -15.46 1.39 5.59
N PHE A 95 -14.23 1.74 5.22
CA PHE A 95 -13.04 1.10 5.82
C PHE A 95 -12.68 1.78 7.12
N VAL A 96 -12.33 0.99 8.12
CA VAL A 96 -11.88 1.50 9.42
C VAL A 96 -10.35 1.53 9.41
N PRO A 97 -9.72 2.71 9.56
CA PRO A 97 -8.26 2.76 9.63
C PRO A 97 -7.71 1.92 10.77
N TYR A 98 -6.65 1.17 10.49
CA TYR A 98 -5.86 0.49 11.53
C TYR A 98 -5.18 1.52 12.44
N LEU A 99 -4.63 2.57 11.84
CA LEU A 99 -4.05 3.71 12.52
C LEU A 99 -4.83 4.95 12.08
N ARG A 100 -5.45 5.65 13.04
CA ARG A 100 -6.17 6.90 12.77
C ARG A 100 -5.22 7.96 12.26
N LEU A 101 -5.73 8.89 11.48
CA LEU A 101 -4.96 10.03 11.00
C LEU A 101 -4.33 10.76 12.18
N GLU A 102 -3.02 10.90 12.13
CA GLU A 102 -2.23 11.56 13.18
C GLU A 102 -1.08 12.33 12.58
N GLU A 103 -0.53 13.26 13.35
CA GLU A 103 0.76 13.88 13.06
C GLU A 103 1.80 13.17 13.90
N ARG A 104 2.89 12.74 13.26
CA ARG A 104 3.95 12.00 13.95
C ARG A 104 5.31 12.51 13.49
N TRP A 105 6.23 12.65 14.44
CA TRP A 105 7.59 13.08 14.20
C TRP A 105 8.53 11.94 14.59
N TYR A 106 9.40 11.54 13.64
CA TYR A 106 10.34 10.44 13.83
C TYR A 106 11.75 10.98 13.84
N ARG A 107 12.50 10.62 14.87
CA ARG A 107 13.90 11.05 14.94
C ARG A 107 14.72 10.40 13.84
N ARG A 108 15.51 11.23 13.17
CA ARG A 108 16.50 10.83 12.18
C ARG A 108 17.78 11.62 12.46
N ASP A 109 18.73 10.99 13.15
CA ASP A 109 19.96 11.65 13.61
C ASP A 109 19.65 12.87 14.49
N ARG A 110 19.93 14.08 14.00
CA ARG A 110 19.77 15.33 14.75
C ARG A 110 18.51 16.10 14.38
N VAL A 111 17.66 15.52 13.57
CA VAL A 111 16.38 16.12 13.18
C VAL A 111 15.25 15.15 13.44
N GLU A 112 14.04 15.68 13.43
CA GLU A 112 12.84 14.87 13.37
C GLU A 112 12.15 15.12 12.03
N ASN A 113 11.79 14.06 11.34
CA ASN A 113 10.97 14.13 10.15
C ASN A 113 9.50 14.08 10.56
N GLY A 114 8.71 15.03 10.10
CA GLY A 114 7.28 15.12 10.41
C GLY A 114 6.41 14.56 9.30
N TYR A 115 5.38 13.82 9.70
CA TYR A 115 4.43 13.23 8.78
C TYR A 115 3.01 13.34 9.32
N ARG A 116 2.08 13.55 8.40
CA ARG A 116 0.67 13.28 8.65
C ARG A 116 0.39 11.92 8.05
N GLN A 117 -0.07 10.97 8.87
CA GLN A 117 -0.17 9.59 8.45
C GLN A 117 -1.43 8.90 8.94
N PHE A 118 -1.85 7.88 8.22
CA PHE A 118 -2.83 6.90 8.67
C PHE A 118 -2.46 5.53 8.11
N GLY A 119 -3.03 4.48 8.69
CA GLY A 119 -2.83 3.13 8.23
C GLY A 119 -4.14 2.43 7.97
N VAL A 120 -4.21 1.61 6.94
CA VAL A 120 -5.38 0.81 6.61
C VAL A 120 -4.94 -0.55 6.09
N ALA A 121 -5.66 -1.59 6.46
CA ALA A 121 -5.45 -2.91 5.89
C ALA A 121 -6.18 -3.00 4.56
N ASP A 122 -5.54 -3.64 3.57
CA ASP A 122 -6.20 -3.95 2.31
C ASP A 122 -7.21 -5.11 2.49
N PRO A 123 -7.97 -5.50 1.45
CA PRO A 123 -8.96 -6.57 1.59
C PRO A 123 -8.42 -7.91 2.10
N ASP A 124 -7.13 -8.19 1.92
CA ASP A 124 -6.50 -9.43 2.38
C ASP A 124 -5.72 -9.28 3.68
N GLY A 125 -5.63 -8.07 4.21
CA GLY A 125 -4.97 -7.81 5.47
C GLY A 125 -3.58 -7.19 5.37
N TYR A 126 -3.06 -6.92 4.17
CA TYR A 126 -1.79 -6.21 4.03
C TYR A 126 -1.91 -4.81 4.60
N LEU A 127 -0.97 -4.45 5.46
CA LEU A 127 -1.00 -3.16 6.16
C LEU A 127 -0.30 -2.08 5.36
N LEU A 128 -1.04 -1.03 4.99
CA LEU A 128 -0.54 0.11 4.23
C LEU A 128 -0.52 1.34 5.14
N ARG A 129 0.60 2.08 5.12
CA ARG A 129 0.72 3.37 5.81
C ARG A 129 0.91 4.47 4.78
N PHE A 130 -0.02 5.42 4.76
CA PHE A 130 0.03 6.56 3.85
C PHE A 130 0.49 7.80 4.60
N LEU A 131 1.53 8.46 4.09
CA LEU A 131 2.20 9.55 4.77
C LEU A 131 2.35 10.76 3.86
N THR A 132 2.05 11.94 4.41
CA THR A 132 2.39 13.23 3.80
C THR A 132 3.50 13.85 4.60
N TYR A 133 4.60 14.20 3.94
CA TYR A 133 5.75 14.83 4.60
C TYR A 133 5.42 16.27 5.00
N LEU A 134 5.70 16.62 6.26
CA LEU A 134 5.42 17.94 6.82
C LEU A 134 6.67 18.82 6.96
N GLY A 135 7.85 18.24 6.81
CA GLY A 135 9.11 18.94 6.99
C GLY A 135 9.96 18.33 8.10
N ASP A 136 11.08 18.97 8.38
CA ASP A 136 12.00 18.58 9.45
C ASP A 136 12.02 19.64 10.54
N ARG A 137 12.37 19.22 11.74
CA ARG A 137 12.63 20.11 12.86
C ARG A 137 13.81 19.61 13.68
N PRO A 138 14.51 20.47 14.44
CA PRO A 138 15.58 20.00 15.34
C PRO A 138 15.01 19.08 16.42
N VAL A 139 15.83 18.14 16.83
CA VAL A 139 15.51 17.27 17.96
C VAL A 139 15.51 18.07 19.26
#